data_72703569b67ec20f9ba99ede095ce49f
#
_entry.id   72703569b67ec20f9ba99ede095ce49f
#
_cell.length_a   1.000
_cell.length_b   1.000
_cell.length_c   1.000
_cell.angle_alpha   90.00
_cell.angle_beta   90.00
_cell.angle_gamma   90.00
#
_symmetry.space_group_name_H-M   'P 1'
#
loop_
_entity.id
_entity.type
_entity.pdbx_description
1 polymer ?
#
loop_
_entity_poly.entity_id
_entity_poly.type
_entity_poly.pdbx_seq_one_letter_code
_entity_poly.pdbx_strand_id
1 'polypeptide(L)'
;MKRYLMLYAFLIMALSLMAREDRVSNFEQLMRLPRITETDMVSFPGGKCMMYRLYLRDKDLQHTPFSVSRPEQFLSARSIERRKRQGLSVDVTDLPIAPAYLDSVSRTGIEIVGQSKWNNTLLVKIHKEKELNKLNSLSFITRKLKVFSSPDSITERKRSSFRKELNSWESGPTHYGAAAEQLKSLGGQRIHERGFYGNGMMIAVLDGGFMNADRIPALHGVKLAGLKDFVVPKSNNIFEEMEHGTMVLSTMAANAPNLYVGVAPEAQYVLVRC
;
A
#
# COMPACT_ATOMS: atom_id res chain seq x y z
N MET A 1 44.93 -30.53 -28.91
CA MET A 1 44.51 -29.19 -28.52
C MET A 1 42.99 -28.95 -28.67
N LYS A 2 42.37 -29.11 -29.85
CA LYS A 2 40.91 -28.83 -30.04
C LYS A 2 39.96 -29.60 -29.14
N ARG A 3 40.26 -30.88 -28.79
CA ARG A 3 39.40 -31.68 -27.88
C ARG A 3 39.39 -31.18 -26.42
N TYR A 4 40.51 -30.67 -25.94
CA TYR A 4 40.57 -30.12 -24.56
C TYR A 4 39.89 -28.74 -24.45
N LEU A 5 39.92 -27.95 -25.54
CA LEU A 5 39.25 -26.67 -25.60
C LEU A 5 37.72 -26.83 -25.54
N MET A 6 37.17 -27.87 -26.22
CA MET A 6 35.75 -28.18 -26.18
C MET A 6 35.30 -28.68 -24.77
N LEU A 7 36.11 -29.49 -24.12
CA LEU A 7 35.84 -29.96 -22.77
C LEU A 7 35.85 -28.79 -21.75
N TYR A 8 36.81 -27.85 -21.92
CA TYR A 8 36.89 -26.66 -21.03
C TYR A 8 35.71 -25.72 -21.26
N ALA A 9 35.28 -25.53 -22.50
CA ALA A 9 34.08 -24.74 -22.83
C ALA A 9 32.81 -25.37 -22.28
N PHE A 10 32.68 -26.72 -22.33
CA PHE A 10 31.54 -27.45 -21.74
C PHE A 10 31.55 -27.38 -20.23
N LEU A 11 32.72 -27.45 -19.59
CA LEU A 11 32.85 -27.34 -18.12
C LEU A 11 32.52 -25.93 -17.64
N ILE A 12 32.95 -24.88 -18.35
CA ILE A 12 32.61 -23.49 -18.04
C ILE A 12 31.11 -23.25 -18.23
N MET A 13 30.51 -23.83 -19.30
CA MET A 13 29.07 -23.71 -19.55
C MET A 13 28.23 -24.47 -18.49
N ALA A 14 28.66 -25.66 -18.07
CA ALA A 14 28.03 -26.42 -17.00
C ALA A 14 28.16 -25.71 -15.64
N LEU A 15 29.32 -25.15 -15.32
CA LEU A 15 29.54 -24.35 -14.11
C LEU A 15 28.71 -23.05 -14.12
N SER A 16 28.53 -22.42 -15.29
CA SER A 16 27.70 -21.22 -15.40
C SER A 16 26.20 -21.53 -15.31
N LEU A 17 25.75 -22.73 -15.76
CA LEU A 17 24.38 -23.20 -15.58
C LEU A 17 24.10 -23.54 -14.12
N MET A 18 25.00 -24.27 -13.46
CA MET A 18 24.86 -24.57 -12.00
C MET A 18 24.84 -23.27 -11.16
N ALA A 19 25.73 -22.31 -11.46
CA ALA A 19 25.71 -21.02 -10.78
C ALA A 19 24.45 -20.20 -11.06
N ARG A 20 23.75 -20.48 -12.16
CA ARG A 20 22.46 -19.84 -12.48
C ARG A 20 21.29 -20.51 -11.74
N GLU A 21 21.30 -21.84 -11.61
CA GLU A 21 20.32 -22.57 -10.81
C GLU A 21 20.45 -22.24 -9.31
N ASP A 22 21.68 -22.13 -8.78
CA ASP A 22 21.90 -21.72 -7.39
C ASP A 22 21.43 -20.28 -7.12
N ARG A 23 21.54 -19.37 -8.08
CA ARG A 23 21.05 -17.98 -7.95
C ARG A 23 19.52 -17.91 -7.94
N VAL A 24 18.84 -18.69 -8.77
CA VAL A 24 17.38 -18.79 -8.78
C VAL A 24 16.90 -19.42 -7.48
N SER A 25 17.58 -20.48 -7.01
CA SER A 25 17.31 -21.14 -5.75
C SER A 25 17.49 -20.18 -4.55
N ASN A 26 18.53 -19.36 -4.54
CA ASN A 26 18.76 -18.38 -3.48
C ASN A 26 17.73 -17.25 -3.50
N PHE A 27 17.35 -16.76 -4.68
CA PHE A 27 16.26 -15.78 -4.82
C PHE A 27 14.92 -16.36 -4.39
N GLU A 28 14.59 -17.59 -4.82
CA GLU A 28 13.40 -18.28 -4.38
C GLU A 28 13.39 -18.57 -2.87
N GLN A 29 14.55 -18.89 -2.27
CA GLN A 29 14.67 -19.06 -0.82
C GLN A 29 14.43 -17.74 -0.07
N LEU A 30 14.88 -16.63 -0.62
CA LEU A 30 14.63 -15.29 -0.08
C LEU A 30 13.16 -14.90 -0.12
N MET A 31 12.49 -15.30 -1.21
CA MET A 31 11.07 -15.07 -1.42
C MET A 31 10.22 -16.19 -0.84
N ARG A 32 10.82 -17.28 -0.31
CA ARG A 32 10.09 -18.33 0.41
C ARG A 32 9.58 -17.79 1.72
N LEU A 33 8.37 -17.31 1.64
CA LEU A 33 7.59 -16.84 2.75
C LEU A 33 7.25 -18.01 3.69
N PRO A 34 7.19 -17.80 5.02
CA PRO A 34 6.68 -18.81 5.91
C PRO A 34 5.32 -19.29 5.41
N ARG A 35 5.18 -20.60 5.22
CA ARG A 35 3.90 -21.17 4.81
C ARG A 35 2.87 -20.89 5.88
N ILE A 36 1.69 -20.50 5.44
CA ILE A 36 0.52 -20.45 6.31
C ILE A 36 0.16 -21.88 6.64
N THR A 37 0.28 -22.23 7.91
CA THR A 37 0.08 -23.60 8.37
C THR A 37 -1.31 -23.86 8.90
N GLU A 38 -2.01 -22.79 9.31
CA GLU A 38 -3.35 -22.89 9.86
C GLU A 38 -4.25 -21.78 9.32
N THR A 39 -5.48 -22.14 8.98
CA THR A 39 -6.53 -21.21 8.59
C THR A 39 -7.76 -21.50 9.44
N ASP A 40 -8.23 -20.50 10.15
CA ASP A 40 -9.48 -20.56 10.90
C ASP A 40 -10.53 -19.67 10.24
N MET A 41 -11.78 -20.14 10.23
CA MET A 41 -12.91 -19.31 9.87
C MET A 41 -13.36 -18.55 11.11
N VAL A 42 -13.25 -17.23 11.09
CA VAL A 42 -13.68 -16.36 12.18
C VAL A 42 -14.79 -15.44 11.72
N SER A 43 -15.64 -15.03 12.64
CA SER A 43 -16.67 -14.03 12.36
C SER A 43 -16.03 -12.74 11.90
N PHE A 44 -16.69 -12.03 10.98
CA PHE A 44 -16.17 -10.76 10.49
C PHE A 44 -15.90 -9.79 11.67
N PRO A 45 -14.71 -9.20 11.78
CA PRO A 45 -14.33 -8.33 12.88
C PRO A 45 -15.29 -7.14 13.03
N GLY A 46 -15.85 -6.96 14.23
CA GLY A 46 -16.84 -5.92 14.50
C GLY A 46 -18.27 -6.31 14.12
N GLY A 47 -18.51 -7.58 13.74
CA GLY A 47 -19.82 -8.11 13.39
C GLY A 47 -20.31 -7.72 12.00
N LYS A 48 -21.45 -8.29 11.61
CA LYS A 48 -22.07 -8.02 10.31
C LYS A 48 -22.37 -6.55 10.13
N CYS A 49 -21.91 -5.97 9.03
CA CYS A 49 -22.11 -4.55 8.73
C CYS A 49 -22.26 -4.30 7.23
N MET A 50 -22.77 -3.13 6.92
CA MET A 50 -22.84 -2.60 5.56
C MET A 50 -22.21 -1.21 5.55
N MET A 51 -21.55 -0.85 4.46
CA MET A 51 -21.04 0.51 4.28
C MET A 51 -21.77 1.18 3.12
N TYR A 52 -22.16 2.42 3.39
CA TYR A 52 -22.83 3.27 2.41
C TYR A 52 -22.01 4.53 2.17
N ARG A 53 -21.89 4.89 0.90
CA ARG A 53 -21.36 6.18 0.49
C ARG A 53 -22.51 7.17 0.37
N LEU A 54 -22.43 8.25 1.15
CA LEU A 54 -23.34 9.37 1.12
C LEU A 54 -22.75 10.46 0.23
N TYR A 55 -23.46 10.88 -0.79
CA TYR A 55 -23.07 12.00 -1.65
C TYR A 55 -23.70 13.28 -1.08
N LEU A 56 -22.87 14.29 -0.87
CA LEU A 56 -23.30 15.56 -0.30
C LEU A 56 -23.54 16.58 -1.39
N ARG A 57 -24.49 17.46 -1.22
CA ARG A 57 -24.91 18.46 -2.19
C ARG A 57 -23.78 19.44 -2.54
N ASP A 58 -23.12 19.97 -1.53
CA ASP A 58 -22.12 21.04 -1.66
C ASP A 58 -21.10 21.01 -0.48
N LYS A 59 -20.29 22.05 -0.37
CA LYS A 59 -19.31 22.28 0.70
C LYS A 59 -19.83 23.24 1.78
N ASP A 60 -21.08 23.64 1.70
CA ASP A 60 -21.68 24.64 2.60
C ASP A 60 -20.79 25.88 2.76
N LEU A 61 -20.46 26.53 1.63
CA LEU A 61 -19.52 27.65 1.60
C LEU A 61 -19.94 28.83 2.48
N GLN A 62 -21.21 28.94 2.84
CA GLN A 62 -21.74 30.02 3.68
C GLN A 62 -21.43 29.80 5.18
N HIS A 63 -21.31 28.54 5.61
CA HIS A 63 -21.14 28.21 7.04
C HIS A 63 -19.84 27.44 7.34
N THR A 64 -19.04 27.09 6.30
CA THR A 64 -17.75 26.45 6.56
C THR A 64 -16.76 27.44 7.14
N PRO A 65 -15.98 27.04 8.17
CA PRO A 65 -14.92 27.90 8.72
C PRO A 65 -13.67 27.99 7.85
N PHE A 66 -13.62 27.17 6.78
CA PHE A 66 -12.45 27.09 5.91
C PHE A 66 -12.55 28.01 4.71
N SER A 67 -11.42 28.57 4.29
CA SER A 67 -11.31 29.42 3.11
C SER A 67 -10.16 28.99 2.20
N VAL A 68 -10.38 28.98 0.88
CA VAL A 68 -9.32 28.69 -0.09
C VAL A 68 -8.15 29.65 -0.02
N SER A 69 -8.35 30.87 0.52
CA SER A 69 -7.30 31.86 0.75
C SER A 69 -6.41 31.54 1.96
N ARG A 70 -6.80 30.57 2.80
CA ARG A 70 -6.07 30.12 3.98
C ARG A 70 -5.88 28.60 3.96
N PRO A 71 -5.15 28.06 2.98
CA PRO A 71 -5.00 26.62 2.77
C PRO A 71 -4.30 25.91 3.93
N GLU A 72 -3.50 26.59 4.72
CA GLU A 72 -2.83 26.07 5.91
C GLU A 72 -3.78 25.53 6.98
N GLN A 73 -5.05 25.93 6.94
CA GLN A 73 -6.08 25.45 7.87
C GLN A 73 -6.51 24.00 7.58
N PHE A 74 -6.31 23.50 6.35
CA PHE A 74 -6.82 22.18 5.92
C PHE A 74 -5.88 21.40 5.01
N LEU A 75 -4.78 22.00 4.56
CA LEU A 75 -3.72 21.33 3.82
C LEU A 75 -2.43 21.30 4.65
N SER A 76 -1.70 20.19 4.56
CA SER A 76 -0.37 20.12 5.15
C SER A 76 0.61 21.04 4.41
N ALA A 77 1.65 21.53 5.11
CA ALA A 77 2.72 22.32 4.50
C ALA A 77 3.32 21.63 3.28
N ARG A 78 3.51 20.30 3.34
CA ARG A 78 4.00 19.50 2.23
C ARG A 78 3.04 19.52 1.01
N SER A 79 1.73 19.48 1.23
CA SER A 79 0.74 19.58 0.16
C SER A 79 0.74 20.96 -0.50
N ILE A 80 0.87 22.01 0.29
CA ILE A 80 0.96 23.39 -0.20
C ILE A 80 2.22 23.57 -1.03
N GLU A 81 3.36 23.13 -0.54
CA GLU A 81 4.65 23.25 -1.23
C GLU A 81 4.66 22.45 -2.54
N ARG A 82 4.11 21.22 -2.54
CA ARG A 82 3.95 20.44 -3.77
C ARG A 82 3.12 21.16 -4.82
N ARG A 83 2.00 21.78 -4.42
CA ARG A 83 1.14 22.55 -5.34
C ARG A 83 1.88 23.75 -5.92
N LYS A 84 2.60 24.50 -5.10
CA LYS A 84 3.45 25.61 -5.56
C LYS A 84 4.43 25.16 -6.64
N ARG A 85 5.17 24.08 -6.39
CA ARG A 85 6.14 23.53 -7.36
C ARG A 85 5.50 23.08 -8.66
N GLN A 86 4.24 22.62 -8.61
CA GLN A 86 3.48 22.14 -9.77
C GLN A 86 2.63 23.23 -10.44
N GLY A 87 2.63 24.47 -9.93
CA GLY A 87 1.78 25.54 -10.43
C GLY A 87 0.29 25.28 -10.24
N LEU A 88 -0.11 24.49 -9.24
CA LEU A 88 -1.51 24.13 -8.95
C LEU A 88 -2.09 25.09 -7.90
N SER A 89 -3.21 25.71 -8.23
CA SER A 89 -3.97 26.51 -7.27
C SER A 89 -4.74 25.65 -6.28
N VAL A 90 -5.05 26.23 -5.13
CA VAL A 90 -6.03 25.66 -4.19
C VAL A 90 -7.42 26.14 -4.58
N ASP A 91 -8.38 25.24 -4.64
CA ASP A 91 -9.76 25.55 -5.05
C ASP A 91 -10.79 24.96 -4.07
N VAL A 92 -12.06 25.17 -4.37
CA VAL A 92 -13.20 24.74 -3.54
C VAL A 92 -13.21 23.22 -3.32
N THR A 93 -12.71 22.43 -4.27
CA THR A 93 -12.66 20.96 -4.13
C THR A 93 -11.68 20.49 -3.07
N ASP A 94 -10.71 21.33 -2.72
CA ASP A 94 -9.73 21.06 -1.67
C ASP A 94 -10.28 21.26 -0.25
N LEU A 95 -11.35 22.04 -0.12
CA LEU A 95 -11.97 22.29 1.18
C LEU A 95 -12.43 20.98 1.83
N PRO A 96 -12.29 20.84 3.14
CA PRO A 96 -12.91 19.74 3.89
C PRO A 96 -14.41 19.66 3.67
N ILE A 97 -15.00 18.55 4.04
CA ILE A 97 -16.46 18.44 4.17
C ILE A 97 -16.90 19.40 5.29
N ALA A 98 -18.02 20.10 5.06
CA ALA A 98 -18.54 21.06 6.02
C ALA A 98 -18.72 20.42 7.39
N PRO A 99 -18.17 20.98 8.48
CA PRO A 99 -18.30 20.44 9.83
C PRO A 99 -19.76 20.25 10.23
N ALA A 100 -20.66 21.17 9.86
CA ALA A 100 -22.09 21.06 10.15
C ALA A 100 -22.73 19.80 9.55
N TYR A 101 -22.26 19.34 8.39
CA TYR A 101 -22.74 18.10 7.77
C TYR A 101 -22.23 16.87 8.53
N LEU A 102 -20.95 16.88 8.94
CA LEU A 102 -20.37 15.83 9.77
C LEU A 102 -21.12 15.68 11.09
N ASP A 103 -21.34 16.80 11.78
CA ASP A 103 -22.07 16.85 13.05
C ASP A 103 -23.51 16.36 12.91
N SER A 104 -24.19 16.76 11.83
CA SER A 104 -25.56 16.34 11.58
C SER A 104 -25.67 14.83 11.35
N VAL A 105 -24.75 14.24 10.59
CA VAL A 105 -24.69 12.78 10.41
C VAL A 105 -24.33 12.09 11.72
N SER A 106 -23.33 12.58 12.46
CA SER A 106 -22.90 12.01 13.73
C SER A 106 -24.01 11.99 14.79
N ARG A 107 -24.85 13.05 14.86
CA ARG A 107 -26.01 13.13 15.77
C ARG A 107 -27.06 12.05 15.50
N THR A 108 -27.10 11.46 14.32
CA THR A 108 -27.98 10.32 14.04
C THR A 108 -27.53 9.03 14.72
N GLY A 109 -26.33 8.99 15.29
CA GLY A 109 -25.70 7.82 15.87
C GLY A 109 -25.14 6.84 14.83
N ILE A 110 -25.06 7.24 13.56
CA ILE A 110 -24.43 6.45 12.49
C ILE A 110 -22.93 6.73 12.48
N GLU A 111 -22.13 5.66 12.45
CA GLU A 111 -20.67 5.74 12.46
C GLU A 111 -20.17 6.24 11.10
N ILE A 112 -19.42 7.35 11.10
CA ILE A 112 -18.66 7.83 9.93
C ILE A 112 -17.30 7.15 9.96
N VAL A 113 -17.02 6.31 8.96
CA VAL A 113 -15.76 5.53 8.86
C VAL A 113 -14.79 6.13 7.88
N GLY A 114 -15.23 7.05 7.02
CA GLY A 114 -14.35 7.73 6.07
C GLY A 114 -15.01 8.93 5.41
N GLN A 115 -14.18 9.77 4.82
CA GLN A 115 -14.61 10.95 4.10
C GLN A 115 -13.69 11.24 2.92
N SER A 116 -14.30 11.72 1.84
CA SER A 116 -13.57 12.16 0.63
C SER A 116 -13.94 13.60 0.32
N LYS A 117 -13.01 14.52 0.56
CA LYS A 117 -13.21 15.93 0.28
C LYS A 117 -13.39 16.23 -1.21
N TRP A 118 -12.64 15.58 -2.09
CA TRP A 118 -12.71 15.80 -3.53
C TRP A 118 -13.99 15.26 -4.17
N ASN A 119 -14.46 14.09 -3.71
CA ASN A 119 -15.72 13.51 -4.16
C ASN A 119 -16.93 14.07 -3.40
N ASN A 120 -16.70 14.87 -2.38
CA ASN A 120 -17.70 15.39 -1.47
C ASN A 120 -18.63 14.30 -0.92
N THR A 121 -18.02 13.25 -0.37
CA THR A 121 -18.76 12.08 0.12
C THR A 121 -18.32 11.67 1.52
N LEU A 122 -19.25 11.08 2.28
CA LEU A 122 -19.00 10.38 3.53
C LEU A 122 -19.15 8.88 3.31
N LEU A 123 -18.34 8.09 3.96
CA LEU A 123 -18.53 6.65 4.11
C LEU A 123 -19.06 6.39 5.50
N VAL A 124 -20.21 5.76 5.59
CA VAL A 124 -20.85 5.43 6.86
C VAL A 124 -21.02 3.93 7.00
N LYS A 125 -20.95 3.44 8.23
CA LYS A 125 -21.14 2.05 8.60
C LYS A 125 -22.47 1.90 9.36
N ILE A 126 -23.23 0.90 8.97
CA ILE A 126 -24.50 0.53 9.61
C ILE A 126 -24.55 -0.99 9.83
N HIS A 127 -25.31 -1.43 10.78
CA HIS A 127 -25.55 -2.85 11.07
C HIS A 127 -26.90 -3.35 10.55
N LYS A 128 -27.87 -2.47 10.43
CA LYS A 128 -29.22 -2.78 9.91
C LYS A 128 -29.62 -1.72 8.89
N GLU A 129 -30.15 -2.15 7.76
CA GLU A 129 -30.48 -1.25 6.64
C GLU A 129 -31.49 -0.15 7.03
N LYS A 130 -32.39 -0.46 7.97
CA LYS A 130 -33.36 0.50 8.52
C LYS A 130 -32.71 1.73 9.19
N GLU A 131 -31.45 1.64 9.58
CA GLU A 131 -30.72 2.78 10.16
C GLU A 131 -30.55 3.93 9.17
N LEU A 132 -30.54 3.65 7.86
CA LEU A 132 -30.50 4.68 6.82
C LEU A 132 -31.66 5.65 6.86
N ASN A 133 -32.79 5.24 7.44
CA ASN A 133 -33.99 6.11 7.58
C ASN A 133 -33.68 7.35 8.44
N LYS A 134 -32.74 7.24 9.39
CA LYS A 134 -32.30 8.36 10.20
C LYS A 134 -31.65 9.50 9.40
N LEU A 135 -31.16 9.19 8.18
CA LEU A 135 -30.53 10.15 7.28
C LEU A 135 -31.53 10.83 6.33
N ASN A 136 -32.81 10.43 6.32
CA ASN A 136 -33.80 10.95 5.37
C ASN A 136 -34.15 12.42 5.62
N SER A 137 -34.03 12.89 6.86
CA SER A 137 -34.25 14.30 7.23
C SER A 137 -33.11 15.23 6.85
N LEU A 138 -31.94 14.69 6.42
CA LEU A 138 -30.76 15.48 6.08
C LEU A 138 -30.77 15.84 4.60
N SER A 139 -31.34 16.99 4.26
CA SER A 139 -31.57 17.44 2.85
C SER A 139 -30.29 17.66 2.04
N PHE A 140 -29.15 17.77 2.68
CA PHE A 140 -27.86 17.89 2.02
C PHE A 140 -27.29 16.54 1.50
N ILE A 141 -27.91 15.41 1.87
CA ILE A 141 -27.57 14.08 1.34
C ILE A 141 -28.38 13.84 0.07
N THR A 142 -27.72 13.90 -1.09
CA THR A 142 -28.36 13.76 -2.39
C THR A 142 -28.51 12.32 -2.86
N ARG A 143 -27.63 11.43 -2.41
CA ARG A 143 -27.59 10.01 -2.82
C ARG A 143 -26.97 9.15 -1.71
N LYS A 144 -27.50 7.95 -1.55
CA LYS A 144 -26.96 6.88 -0.68
C LYS A 144 -26.65 5.66 -1.56
N LEU A 145 -25.41 5.20 -1.55
CA LEU A 145 -24.99 4.04 -2.36
C LEU A 145 -24.34 3.00 -1.45
N LYS A 146 -24.89 1.78 -1.46
CA LYS A 146 -24.25 0.65 -0.79
C LYS A 146 -22.96 0.30 -1.53
N VAL A 147 -21.83 0.32 -0.84
CA VAL A 147 -20.51 0.05 -1.41
C VAL A 147 -19.86 -1.20 -0.84
N PHE A 148 -20.34 -1.69 0.30
CA PHE A 148 -19.81 -2.89 0.93
C PHE A 148 -20.89 -3.58 1.79
N SER A 149 -20.83 -4.90 1.83
CA SER A 149 -21.55 -5.74 2.81
C SER A 149 -20.56 -6.76 3.33
N SER A 150 -20.37 -6.81 4.65
CA SER A 150 -19.45 -7.76 5.25
C SER A 150 -19.91 -9.19 4.99
N PRO A 151 -18.99 -10.13 4.72
CA PRO A 151 -19.28 -11.55 4.79
C PRO A 151 -19.65 -11.94 6.23
N ASP A 152 -20.24 -13.12 6.40
CA ASP A 152 -20.56 -13.63 7.75
C ASP A 152 -19.28 -14.03 8.50
N SER A 153 -18.29 -14.52 7.76
CA SER A 153 -16.98 -14.92 8.30
C SER A 153 -15.85 -14.59 7.32
N ILE A 154 -14.65 -14.54 7.85
CA ILE A 154 -13.40 -14.41 7.08
C ILE A 154 -12.44 -15.52 7.49
N THR A 155 -11.51 -15.85 6.60
CA THR A 155 -10.40 -16.76 6.91
C THR A 155 -9.32 -16.01 7.63
N GLU A 156 -9.05 -16.36 8.88
CA GLU A 156 -7.86 -15.90 9.60
C GLU A 156 -6.72 -16.87 9.34
N ARG A 157 -5.57 -16.35 8.93
CA ARG A 157 -4.38 -17.14 8.63
C ARG A 157 -3.33 -16.88 9.70
N LYS A 158 -2.89 -17.98 10.34
CA LYS A 158 -1.81 -17.92 11.34
C LYS A 158 -0.47 -18.22 10.68
N ARG A 159 0.51 -17.38 10.95
CA ARG A 159 1.88 -17.57 10.46
C ARG A 159 2.59 -18.66 11.24
N SER A 160 3.34 -19.49 10.54
CA SER A 160 4.30 -20.38 11.21
C SER A 160 5.42 -19.56 11.86
N SER A 161 5.88 -19.99 13.04
CA SER A 161 6.98 -19.39 13.76
C SER A 161 8.36 -19.65 13.10
N PHE A 162 8.38 -20.12 11.88
CA PHE A 162 9.61 -20.54 11.21
C PHE A 162 10.50 -19.35 10.89
N ARG A 163 11.55 -19.19 11.68
CA ARG A 163 12.65 -18.26 11.45
C ARG A 163 13.82 -19.07 10.87
N LYS A 164 13.99 -19.06 9.56
CA LYS A 164 15.22 -19.54 8.95
C LYS A 164 16.15 -18.33 8.82
N GLU A 165 17.24 -18.35 9.56
CA GLU A 165 18.33 -17.39 9.34
C GLU A 165 18.93 -17.66 7.97
N LEU A 166 18.90 -16.65 7.12
CA LEU A 166 19.55 -16.66 5.81
C LEU A 166 21.02 -16.33 6.04
N ASN A 167 21.83 -17.37 6.17
CA ASN A 167 23.26 -17.26 6.53
C ASN A 167 24.11 -17.05 5.30
N SER A 168 24.04 -16.34 4.42
CA SER A 168 24.96 -15.91 3.34
C SER A 168 24.25 -15.55 2.03
N TRP A 169 24.56 -14.39 1.58
CA TRP A 169 24.15 -13.85 0.31
C TRP A 169 25.34 -13.89 -0.65
N GLU A 170 25.27 -14.68 -1.70
CA GLU A 170 26.21 -14.51 -2.80
C GLU A 170 25.79 -13.28 -3.62
N SER A 171 26.71 -12.33 -3.72
CA SER A 171 26.51 -11.11 -4.50
C SER A 171 26.34 -11.43 -5.99
N GLY A 172 25.29 -10.93 -6.61
CA GLY A 172 25.10 -10.99 -8.04
C GLY A 172 26.12 -10.10 -8.80
N PRO A 173 26.24 -10.27 -10.11
CA PRO A 173 27.23 -9.54 -10.93
C PRO A 173 26.93 -8.04 -11.05
N THR A 174 25.77 -7.58 -10.63
CA THR A 174 25.35 -6.18 -10.70
C THR A 174 24.77 -5.71 -9.38
N HIS A 175 24.91 -4.43 -9.07
CA HIS A 175 24.31 -3.80 -7.88
C HIS A 175 22.80 -4.06 -7.75
N TYR A 176 22.08 -4.22 -8.87
CA TYR A 176 20.63 -4.39 -8.88
C TYR A 176 20.17 -5.85 -8.78
N GLY A 177 21.09 -6.81 -8.89
CA GLY A 177 20.77 -8.23 -8.81
C GLY A 177 19.68 -8.65 -9.80
N ALA A 178 18.65 -9.34 -9.32
CA ALA A 178 17.54 -9.82 -10.15
C ALA A 178 16.65 -8.70 -10.71
N ALA A 179 16.71 -7.48 -10.16
CA ALA A 179 15.96 -6.33 -10.67
C ALA A 179 16.65 -5.62 -11.86
N ALA A 180 17.88 -6.02 -12.23
CA ALA A 180 18.71 -5.30 -13.20
C ALA A 180 18.01 -5.03 -14.54
N GLU A 181 17.39 -6.06 -15.13
CA GLU A 181 16.73 -5.92 -16.44
C GLU A 181 15.45 -5.08 -16.34
N GLN A 182 14.70 -5.17 -15.25
CA GLN A 182 13.51 -4.35 -15.03
C GLN A 182 13.89 -2.87 -14.92
N LEU A 183 14.90 -2.53 -14.11
CA LEU A 183 15.37 -1.15 -13.98
C LEU A 183 15.94 -0.61 -15.28
N LYS A 184 16.70 -1.43 -16.00
CA LYS A 184 17.28 -1.06 -17.31
C LYS A 184 16.21 -0.72 -18.32
N SER A 185 15.16 -1.55 -18.44
CA SER A 185 14.06 -1.33 -19.39
C SER A 185 13.31 -0.02 -19.15
N LEU A 186 13.23 0.43 -17.88
CA LEU A 186 12.62 1.68 -17.47
C LEU A 186 13.59 2.88 -17.45
N GLY A 187 14.88 2.65 -17.74
CA GLY A 187 15.90 3.67 -17.57
C GLY A 187 16.19 4.03 -16.11
N GLY A 188 15.73 3.22 -15.15
CA GLY A 188 15.87 3.46 -13.71
C GLY A 188 17.32 3.53 -13.25
N GLN A 189 18.22 2.76 -13.84
CA GLN A 189 19.65 2.82 -13.57
C GLN A 189 20.23 4.22 -13.82
N ARG A 190 19.85 4.88 -14.94
CA ARG A 190 20.30 6.25 -15.25
C ARG A 190 19.77 7.28 -14.25
N ILE A 191 18.61 7.03 -13.66
CA ILE A 191 18.03 7.89 -12.64
C ILE A 191 18.83 7.73 -11.35
N HIS A 192 19.18 6.50 -10.98
CA HIS A 192 20.01 6.21 -9.82
C HIS A 192 21.43 6.76 -9.96
N GLU A 193 22.06 6.66 -11.16
CA GLU A 193 23.37 7.26 -11.46
C GLU A 193 23.40 8.77 -11.25
N ARG A 194 22.24 9.43 -11.36
CA ARG A 194 22.06 10.85 -11.05
C ARG A 194 21.73 11.14 -9.58
N GLY A 195 21.75 10.13 -8.72
CA GLY A 195 21.48 10.25 -7.29
C GLY A 195 20.00 10.29 -6.90
N PHE A 196 19.06 9.96 -7.81
CA PHE A 196 17.63 9.96 -7.50
C PHE A 196 17.16 8.55 -7.10
N TYR A 197 17.06 8.31 -5.81
CA TYR A 197 16.61 7.04 -5.20
C TYR A 197 15.23 7.17 -4.52
N GLY A 198 14.50 8.26 -4.77
CA GLY A 198 13.20 8.53 -4.15
C GLY A 198 13.28 9.28 -2.81
N ASN A 199 14.43 9.76 -2.40
CA ASN A 199 14.58 10.55 -1.17
C ASN A 199 13.64 11.76 -1.17
N GLY A 200 12.97 12.01 -0.03
CA GLY A 200 11.98 13.08 0.11
C GLY A 200 10.61 12.78 -0.56
N MET A 201 10.48 11.70 -1.29
CA MET A 201 9.19 11.29 -1.89
C MET A 201 8.39 10.44 -0.90
N MET A 202 7.05 10.53 -1.01
CA MET A 202 6.12 9.67 -0.29
C MET A 202 5.25 8.92 -1.29
N ILE A 203 5.23 7.61 -1.19
CA ILE A 203 4.50 6.71 -2.09
C ILE A 203 3.48 5.94 -1.26
N ALA A 204 2.21 6.00 -1.66
CA ALA A 204 1.18 5.14 -1.08
C ALA A 204 0.98 3.92 -1.98
N VAL A 205 1.05 2.73 -1.38
CA VAL A 205 0.73 1.46 -2.05
C VAL A 205 -0.60 0.98 -1.48
N LEU A 206 -1.61 0.89 -2.36
CA LEU A 206 -2.95 0.41 -2.02
C LEU A 206 -3.12 -0.96 -2.66
N ASP A 207 -3.26 -2.00 -1.83
CA ASP A 207 -3.29 -3.38 -2.31
C ASP A 207 -4.11 -4.29 -1.37
N GLY A 208 -4.38 -5.51 -1.79
CA GLY A 208 -5.14 -6.49 -1.01
C GLY A 208 -4.46 -6.97 0.27
N GLY A 209 -3.15 -6.73 0.42
CA GLY A 209 -2.35 -7.11 1.58
C GLY A 209 -0.85 -7.09 1.29
N PHE A 210 -0.06 -7.23 2.33
CA PHE A 210 1.40 -7.11 2.27
C PHE A 210 2.06 -8.26 3.05
N MET A 211 1.63 -9.49 2.75
CA MET A 211 2.07 -10.68 3.48
C MET A 211 3.60 -10.74 3.58
N ASN A 212 4.10 -10.82 4.82
CA ASN A 212 5.51 -10.91 5.17
C ASN A 212 6.41 -9.72 4.76
N ALA A 213 5.87 -8.60 4.31
CA ALA A 213 6.69 -7.42 3.98
C ALA A 213 7.51 -6.92 5.18
N ASP A 214 7.05 -7.16 6.40
CA ASP A 214 7.73 -6.86 7.67
C ASP A 214 8.88 -7.84 8.02
N ARG A 215 9.02 -8.95 7.27
CA ARG A 215 9.98 -10.04 7.55
C ARG A 215 11.00 -10.27 6.44
N ILE A 216 10.75 -9.77 5.25
CA ILE A 216 11.67 -9.94 4.12
C ILE A 216 12.89 -9.04 4.32
N PRO A 217 14.12 -9.59 4.38
CA PRO A 217 15.32 -8.80 4.68
C PRO A 217 15.55 -7.63 3.72
N ALA A 218 15.25 -7.80 2.44
CA ALA A 218 15.37 -6.74 1.44
C ALA A 218 14.44 -5.54 1.68
N LEU A 219 13.40 -5.70 2.52
CA LEU A 219 12.44 -4.67 2.89
C LEU A 219 12.65 -4.10 4.30
N HIS A 220 13.61 -4.61 5.09
CA HIS A 220 13.84 -4.14 6.47
C HIS A 220 14.20 -2.65 6.55
N GLY A 221 14.83 -2.10 5.51
CA GLY A 221 15.20 -0.68 5.44
C GLY A 221 14.09 0.26 4.95
N VAL A 222 12.90 -0.25 4.65
CA VAL A 222 11.80 0.55 4.12
C VAL A 222 11.30 1.55 5.15
N LYS A 223 11.29 2.82 4.77
CA LYS A 223 10.81 3.92 5.61
C LYS A 223 9.28 3.95 5.58
N LEU A 224 8.63 3.27 6.52
CA LEU A 224 7.18 3.26 6.63
C LEU A 224 6.69 4.53 7.31
N ALA A 225 5.92 5.34 6.58
CA ALA A 225 5.28 6.56 7.07
C ALA A 225 3.87 6.29 7.64
N GLY A 226 3.26 5.16 7.32
CA GLY A 226 1.97 4.78 7.86
C GLY A 226 1.47 3.44 7.33
N LEU A 227 0.57 2.84 8.12
CA LEU A 227 -0.13 1.60 7.80
C LEU A 227 -1.62 1.81 7.99
N LYS A 228 -2.44 1.24 7.10
CA LYS A 228 -3.90 1.27 7.25
C LYS A 228 -4.53 0.00 6.69
N ASP A 229 -5.42 -0.60 7.48
CA ASP A 229 -6.29 -1.69 7.04
C ASP A 229 -7.73 -1.18 6.89
N PHE A 230 -8.26 -1.25 5.67
CA PHE A 230 -9.68 -0.96 5.38
C PHE A 230 -10.51 -2.23 5.22
N VAL A 231 -9.89 -3.41 5.16
CA VAL A 231 -10.57 -4.70 5.03
C VAL A 231 -11.01 -5.21 6.40
N VAL A 232 -10.12 -5.12 7.40
CA VAL A 232 -10.41 -5.55 8.77
C VAL A 232 -10.44 -4.33 9.67
N PRO A 233 -11.64 -3.87 10.13
CA PRO A 233 -11.77 -2.70 10.98
C PRO A 233 -10.95 -2.82 12.26
N LYS A 234 -10.23 -1.75 12.60
CA LYS A 234 -9.36 -1.63 13.77
C LYS A 234 -8.11 -2.52 13.76
N SER A 235 -7.86 -3.27 12.70
CA SER A 235 -6.59 -3.95 12.49
C SER A 235 -5.55 -2.97 11.93
N ASN A 236 -4.31 -3.10 12.39
CA ASN A 236 -3.14 -2.49 11.77
C ASN A 236 -2.17 -3.56 11.23
N ASN A 237 -2.58 -4.84 11.31
CA ASN A 237 -1.78 -5.94 10.81
C ASN A 237 -2.20 -6.29 9.38
N ILE A 238 -1.49 -5.71 8.43
CA ILE A 238 -1.70 -5.91 6.98
C ILE A 238 -0.72 -6.94 6.39
N PHE A 239 0.09 -7.59 7.25
CA PHE A 239 1.19 -8.45 6.84
C PHE A 239 0.88 -9.95 6.88
N GLU A 240 -0.38 -10.32 7.11
CA GLU A 240 -0.80 -11.72 7.26
C GLU A 240 -1.30 -12.35 5.96
N GLU A 241 -1.86 -11.56 5.05
CA GLU A 241 -2.55 -12.05 3.88
C GLU A 241 -2.11 -11.33 2.61
N MET A 242 -2.26 -12.03 1.46
CA MET A 242 -2.05 -11.50 0.12
C MET A 242 -0.63 -10.98 -0.11
N GLU A 243 0.15 -11.75 -0.84
CA GLU A 243 1.56 -11.40 -1.17
C GLU A 243 1.70 -10.36 -2.28
N HIS A 244 0.63 -10.08 -3.04
CA HIS A 244 0.72 -9.21 -4.21
C HIS A 244 1.26 -7.81 -3.85
N GLY A 245 0.72 -7.17 -2.81
CA GLY A 245 1.23 -5.86 -2.37
C GLY A 245 2.68 -5.89 -1.91
N THR A 246 3.15 -7.02 -1.37
CA THR A 246 4.57 -7.22 -1.03
C THR A 246 5.43 -7.28 -2.29
N MET A 247 4.99 -7.98 -3.33
CA MET A 247 5.67 -8.01 -4.62
C MET A 247 5.73 -6.61 -5.24
N VAL A 248 4.61 -5.89 -5.27
CA VAL A 248 4.56 -4.50 -5.76
C VAL A 248 5.51 -3.60 -4.95
N LEU A 249 5.45 -3.67 -3.61
CA LEU A 249 6.34 -2.90 -2.74
C LEU A 249 7.81 -3.20 -3.02
N SER A 250 8.17 -4.47 -3.23
CA SER A 250 9.56 -4.88 -3.45
C SER A 250 10.15 -4.27 -4.73
N THR A 251 9.36 -4.14 -5.79
CA THR A 251 9.84 -3.52 -7.05
C THR A 251 10.22 -2.05 -6.88
N MET A 252 9.68 -1.39 -5.87
CA MET A 252 9.96 0.01 -5.58
C MET A 252 10.92 0.20 -4.41
N ALA A 253 10.70 -0.50 -3.32
CA ALA A 253 11.29 -0.19 -2.01
C ALA A 253 12.41 -1.11 -1.57
N ALA A 254 12.57 -2.28 -2.20
CA ALA A 254 13.61 -3.23 -1.79
C ALA A 254 15.00 -2.60 -1.92
N ASN A 255 15.85 -2.87 -0.93
CA ASN A 255 17.23 -2.38 -0.88
C ASN A 255 18.16 -3.49 -0.36
N ALA A 256 18.42 -4.47 -1.21
CA ALA A 256 19.41 -5.52 -1.00
C ALA A 256 20.41 -5.50 -2.15
N PRO A 257 21.47 -4.70 -2.07
CA PRO A 257 22.49 -4.59 -3.12
C PRO A 257 23.02 -5.96 -3.56
N ASN A 258 23.22 -6.10 -4.87
CA ASN A 258 23.62 -7.32 -5.57
C ASN A 258 22.59 -8.46 -5.57
N LEU A 259 21.44 -8.28 -4.91
CA LEU A 259 20.37 -9.26 -4.87
C LEU A 259 19.09 -8.73 -5.51
N TYR A 260 18.56 -7.64 -4.99
CA TYR A 260 17.39 -6.97 -5.52
C TYR A 260 17.34 -5.52 -5.01
N VAL A 261 17.34 -4.54 -5.90
CA VAL A 261 17.19 -3.13 -5.57
C VAL A 261 16.02 -2.55 -6.39
N GLY A 262 15.06 -1.96 -5.71
CA GLY A 262 13.88 -1.34 -6.30
C GLY A 262 14.18 0.03 -6.91
N VAL A 263 13.16 0.63 -7.55
CA VAL A 263 13.30 1.92 -8.26
C VAL A 263 13.35 3.15 -7.35
N ALA A 264 12.86 3.05 -6.11
CA ALA A 264 12.79 4.16 -5.16
C ALA A 264 13.08 3.70 -3.70
N PRO A 265 14.24 3.08 -3.43
CA PRO A 265 14.53 2.44 -2.14
C PRO A 265 14.66 3.44 -0.98
N GLU A 266 14.82 4.74 -1.25
CA GLU A 266 14.93 5.78 -0.24
C GLU A 266 13.64 6.58 -0.02
N ALA A 267 12.57 6.28 -0.75
CA ALA A 267 11.27 6.91 -0.54
C ALA A 267 10.64 6.50 0.80
N GLN A 268 9.67 7.28 1.25
CA GLN A 268 8.79 6.91 2.35
C GLN A 268 7.54 6.22 1.80
N TYR A 269 7.07 5.18 2.50
CA TYR A 269 5.93 4.40 2.05
C TYR A 269 4.77 4.44 3.04
N VAL A 270 3.56 4.54 2.51
CA VAL A 270 2.32 4.31 3.24
C VAL A 270 1.69 3.05 2.64
N LEU A 271 1.46 2.03 3.44
CA LEU A 271 0.85 0.78 2.97
C LEU A 271 -0.61 0.73 3.41
N VAL A 272 -1.48 0.51 2.45
CA VAL A 272 -2.93 0.50 2.66
C VAL A 272 -3.49 -0.81 2.13
N ARG A 273 -4.07 -1.62 3.02
CA ARG A 273 -4.85 -2.78 2.63
C ARG A 273 -6.28 -2.38 2.33
N CYS A 274 -6.80 -2.73 1.12
CA CYS A 274 -8.17 -2.41 0.67
C CYS A 274 -8.75 -3.46 -0.30
#